data_c8aaa37eb98c8ae3df90c58c7e62a8e8
#
_entry.id   c8aaa37eb98c8ae3df90c58c7e62a8e8
#
_cell.length_a   1.000
_cell.length_b   1.000
_cell.length_c   1.000
_cell.angle_alpha   90.00
_cell.angle_beta   90.00
_cell.angle_gamma   90.00
#
_symmetry.space_group_name_H-M   'P 1'
#
loop_
_entity.id
_entity.type
_entity.pdbx_description
1 polymer ?
#
loop_
_entity_poly.entity_id
_entity_poly.type
_entity_poly.pdbx_seq_one_letter_code
_entity_poly.pdbx_strand_id
1 'polypeptide(L)'
;MDPNTRPDRPGASDLHRQSDQLQKMREDWDARARENARYYVATGNEAWSDEEFFASGQTALEEDILTDLTNVCQGKAPSDMRVLEIGCGAGRITRAFAGYFGEVHAIDVSGEMVAIAKKALSGRPNAHVYQNNGQDLRVVPELPFDFAYSTIVFQHIPSREIIENYVREAHRLLRPGALFKFQVQGDPRIEARPDDTWLGASFTDRQACEMALRCGFEPRYRHGAGEQYFWLWFFKK
;
A
#
# COMPACT_ATOMS: atom_id res chain seq x y z
N MET A 1 -6.47 -6.55 35.87
CA MET A 1 -5.91 -5.65 34.85
C MET A 1 -6.38 -4.25 35.16
N ASP A 2 -5.45 -3.35 35.42
CA ASP A 2 -5.76 -1.97 35.82
C ASP A 2 -6.32 -1.21 34.61
N PRO A 3 -7.55 -0.65 34.67
CA PRO A 3 -8.17 0.05 33.56
C PRO A 3 -7.56 1.43 33.25
N ASN A 4 -6.43 1.79 33.88
CA ASN A 4 -5.88 3.14 33.83
C ASN A 4 -4.52 3.25 33.11
N THR A 5 -4.03 2.21 32.45
CA THR A 5 -2.83 2.31 31.60
C THR A 5 -3.20 2.93 30.24
N ARG A 6 -3.12 4.26 30.17
CA ARG A 6 -3.06 4.96 28.88
C ARG A 6 -1.78 4.51 28.18
N PRO A 7 -1.82 4.19 26.87
CA PRO A 7 -0.58 3.92 26.15
C PRO A 7 0.32 5.15 26.27
N ASP A 8 1.57 4.91 26.61
CA ASP A 8 2.59 5.96 26.74
C ASP A 8 2.64 6.77 25.43
N ARG A 9 2.55 8.10 25.55
CA ARG A 9 2.77 8.98 24.40
C ARG A 9 4.23 8.81 23.98
N PRO A 10 4.50 8.65 22.65
CA PRO A 10 5.88 8.55 22.18
C PRO A 10 6.69 9.73 22.66
N GLY A 11 7.91 9.46 23.13
CA GLY A 11 8.82 10.51 23.59
C GLY A 11 9.26 11.43 22.46
N ALA A 12 9.74 12.63 22.78
CA ALA A 12 10.23 13.60 21.78
C ALA A 12 11.32 13.00 20.87
N SER A 13 12.17 12.12 21.38
CA SER A 13 13.20 11.39 20.62
C SER A 13 12.60 10.41 19.60
N ASP A 14 11.47 9.77 19.92
CA ASP A 14 10.82 8.81 19.04
C ASP A 14 10.09 9.52 17.90
N LEU A 15 9.46 10.67 18.17
CA LEU A 15 8.83 11.51 17.18
C LEU A 15 9.85 12.08 16.17
N HIS A 16 11.03 12.49 16.66
CA HIS A 16 12.11 12.98 15.80
C HIS A 16 12.63 11.87 14.88
N ARG A 17 12.91 10.71 15.43
CA ARG A 17 13.36 9.54 14.67
C ARG A 17 12.35 9.12 13.60
N GLN A 18 11.05 9.13 13.90
CA GLN A 18 10.00 8.84 12.93
C GLN A 18 9.94 9.88 11.82
N SER A 19 10.09 11.16 12.15
CA SER A 19 10.15 12.25 11.17
C SER A 19 11.31 12.09 10.18
N ASP A 20 12.52 11.78 10.69
CA ASP A 20 13.72 11.55 9.88
C ASP A 20 13.53 10.35 8.95
N GLN A 21 12.89 9.29 9.44
CA GLN A 21 12.60 8.08 8.68
C GLN A 21 11.60 8.34 7.53
N LEU A 22 10.56 9.12 7.78
CA LEU A 22 9.58 9.52 6.76
C LEU A 22 10.21 10.42 5.68
N GLN A 23 11.06 11.35 6.10
CA GLN A 23 11.81 12.20 5.17
C GLN A 23 12.74 11.37 4.28
N LYS A 24 13.50 10.45 4.88
CA LYS A 24 14.40 9.56 4.14
C LYS A 24 13.64 8.68 3.14
N MET A 25 12.51 8.10 3.53
CA MET A 25 11.68 7.33 2.61
C MET A 25 11.29 8.15 1.37
N ARG A 26 10.86 9.38 1.55
CA ARG A 26 10.50 10.28 0.43
C ARG A 26 11.70 10.56 -0.46
N GLU A 27 12.83 10.96 0.13
CA GLU A 27 14.05 11.30 -0.60
C GLU A 27 14.60 10.13 -1.42
N ASP A 28 14.63 8.94 -0.84
CA ASP A 28 15.11 7.73 -1.50
C ASP A 28 14.20 7.33 -2.67
N TRP A 29 12.87 7.37 -2.48
CA TRP A 29 11.93 7.04 -3.55
C TRP A 29 11.89 8.11 -4.64
N ASP A 30 12.07 9.40 -4.31
CA ASP A 30 12.28 10.47 -5.30
C ASP A 30 13.56 10.25 -6.10
N ALA A 31 14.66 9.85 -5.44
CA ALA A 31 15.92 9.54 -6.12
C ALA A 31 15.77 8.35 -7.09
N ARG A 32 15.14 7.25 -6.64
CA ARG A 32 14.82 6.08 -7.47
C ARG A 32 13.93 6.44 -8.67
N ALA A 33 12.93 7.30 -8.45
CA ALA A 33 12.06 7.76 -9.52
C ALA A 33 12.81 8.55 -10.59
N ARG A 34 13.75 9.41 -10.20
CA ARG A 34 14.60 10.17 -11.13
C ARG A 34 15.61 9.29 -11.87
N GLU A 35 16.12 8.26 -11.22
CA GLU A 35 17.04 7.31 -11.81
C GLU A 35 16.35 6.41 -12.85
N ASN A 36 15.35 5.65 -12.44
CA ASN A 36 14.55 4.77 -13.31
C ASN A 36 13.24 4.35 -12.62
N ALA A 37 12.21 5.18 -12.67
CA ALA A 37 10.94 4.95 -11.99
C ALA A 37 10.33 3.59 -12.31
N ARG A 38 10.40 3.13 -13.57
CA ARG A 38 9.77 1.87 -13.99
C ARG A 38 10.49 0.66 -13.43
N TYR A 39 11.82 0.70 -13.43
CA TYR A 39 12.63 -0.36 -12.84
C TYR A 39 12.33 -0.52 -11.35
N TYR A 40 12.34 0.59 -10.59
CA TYR A 40 12.10 0.51 -9.15
C TYR A 40 10.66 0.16 -8.75
N VAL A 41 9.69 0.37 -9.65
CA VAL A 41 8.30 -0.10 -9.48
C VAL A 41 8.11 -1.55 -9.88
N ALA A 42 8.90 -2.04 -10.86
CA ALA A 42 8.84 -3.41 -11.36
C ALA A 42 10.23 -3.88 -11.80
N THR A 43 11.00 -4.45 -10.86
CA THR A 43 12.43 -4.78 -11.00
C THR A 43 12.76 -5.88 -12.02
N GLY A 44 11.78 -6.43 -12.71
CA GLY A 44 12.00 -7.52 -13.68
C GLY A 44 12.66 -7.10 -15.00
N ASN A 45 12.71 -5.80 -15.32
CA ASN A 45 13.28 -5.28 -16.57
C ASN A 45 13.83 -3.87 -16.35
N GLU A 46 15.08 -3.63 -16.76
CA GLU A 46 15.73 -2.31 -16.65
C GLU A 46 15.31 -1.34 -17.76
N ALA A 47 14.80 -1.86 -18.88
CA ALA A 47 14.49 -1.11 -20.10
C ALA A 47 13.00 -1.22 -20.50
N TRP A 48 12.10 -1.05 -19.54
CA TRP A 48 10.67 -1.08 -19.80
C TRP A 48 10.24 -0.06 -20.88
N SER A 49 9.62 -0.53 -21.97
CA SER A 49 8.79 0.33 -22.81
C SER A 49 7.51 0.72 -22.06
N ASP A 50 6.81 1.76 -22.53
CA ASP A 50 5.51 2.15 -21.96
C ASP A 50 4.50 1.01 -22.05
N GLU A 51 4.45 0.34 -23.18
CA GLU A 51 3.51 -0.75 -23.46
C GLU A 51 3.73 -1.93 -22.52
N GLU A 52 4.96 -2.43 -22.41
CA GLU A 52 5.31 -3.56 -21.55
C GLU A 52 5.08 -3.25 -20.07
N PHE A 53 5.45 -2.04 -19.62
CA PHE A 53 5.28 -1.62 -18.24
C PHE A 53 3.81 -1.62 -17.82
N PHE A 54 2.94 -1.04 -18.64
CA PHE A 54 1.50 -1.02 -18.34
C PHE A 54 0.81 -2.37 -18.60
N ALA A 55 1.30 -3.18 -19.55
CA ALA A 55 0.84 -4.56 -19.72
C ALA A 55 1.13 -5.40 -18.46
N SER A 56 2.30 -5.22 -17.84
CA SER A 56 2.62 -5.91 -16.57
C SER A 56 1.70 -5.49 -15.42
N GLY A 57 1.16 -4.27 -15.45
CA GLY A 57 0.12 -3.82 -14.51
C GLY A 57 -1.23 -4.51 -14.75
N GLN A 58 -1.57 -4.75 -16.01
CA GLN A 58 -2.75 -5.53 -16.38
C GLN A 58 -2.61 -7.00 -15.93
N THR A 59 -1.44 -7.61 -16.09
CA THR A 59 -1.15 -8.95 -15.57
C THR A 59 -1.34 -9.01 -14.05
N ALA A 60 -0.83 -8.01 -13.30
CA ALA A 60 -1.03 -7.95 -11.85
C ALA A 60 -2.52 -7.82 -11.46
N LEU A 61 -3.32 -7.05 -12.20
CA LEU A 61 -4.78 -7.03 -12.02
C LEU A 61 -5.39 -8.42 -12.23
N GLU A 62 -5.01 -9.12 -13.29
CA GLU A 62 -5.52 -10.45 -13.63
C GLU A 62 -5.16 -11.48 -12.56
N GLU A 63 -3.91 -11.52 -12.12
CA GLU A 63 -3.40 -12.49 -11.17
C GLU A 63 -3.86 -12.21 -9.72
N ASP A 64 -3.82 -10.96 -9.29
CA ASP A 64 -4.06 -10.64 -7.88
C ASP A 64 -5.53 -10.30 -7.58
N ILE A 65 -6.29 -9.82 -8.57
CA ILE A 65 -7.63 -9.27 -8.35
C ILE A 65 -8.71 -10.10 -9.04
N LEU A 66 -8.56 -10.41 -10.36
CA LEU A 66 -9.61 -11.10 -11.10
C LEU A 66 -9.76 -12.57 -10.66
N THR A 67 -8.72 -13.18 -10.12
CA THR A 67 -8.77 -14.50 -9.49
C THR A 67 -9.50 -14.52 -8.15
N ASP A 68 -9.78 -13.33 -7.56
CA ASP A 68 -10.31 -13.18 -6.20
C ASP A 68 -11.55 -12.25 -6.13
N LEU A 69 -12.31 -12.14 -7.22
CA LEU A 69 -13.43 -11.19 -7.33
C LEU A 69 -14.51 -11.38 -6.26
N THR A 70 -14.70 -12.59 -5.76
CA THR A 70 -15.66 -12.85 -4.68
C THR A 70 -15.31 -12.06 -3.41
N ASN A 71 -14.04 -12.04 -3.04
CA ASN A 71 -13.57 -11.29 -1.87
C ASN A 71 -13.43 -9.79 -2.16
N VAL A 72 -12.98 -9.42 -3.36
CA VAL A 72 -12.77 -8.03 -3.76
C VAL A 72 -14.10 -7.31 -3.95
N CYS A 73 -14.99 -7.85 -4.77
CA CYS A 73 -16.21 -7.17 -5.17
C CYS A 73 -17.39 -7.39 -4.22
N GLN A 74 -17.46 -8.55 -3.56
CA GLN A 74 -18.52 -8.91 -2.60
C GLN A 74 -19.94 -8.69 -3.18
N GLY A 75 -20.12 -9.02 -4.47
CA GLY A 75 -21.38 -8.88 -5.19
C GLY A 75 -21.65 -7.48 -5.79
N LYS A 76 -20.77 -6.50 -5.56
CA LYS A 76 -20.85 -5.18 -6.22
C LYS A 76 -20.23 -5.25 -7.61
N ALA A 77 -20.81 -4.55 -8.59
CA ALA A 77 -20.20 -4.45 -9.92
C ALA A 77 -18.88 -3.64 -9.81
N PRO A 78 -17.78 -4.07 -10.44
CA PRO A 78 -16.53 -3.32 -10.40
C PRO A 78 -16.66 -1.87 -10.86
N SER A 79 -17.48 -1.61 -11.87
CA SER A 79 -17.79 -0.24 -12.38
C SER A 79 -18.41 0.70 -11.34
N ASP A 80 -18.98 0.15 -10.27
CA ASP A 80 -19.62 0.92 -9.20
C ASP A 80 -18.70 1.07 -7.97
N MET A 81 -17.52 0.44 -8.00
CA MET A 81 -16.59 0.42 -6.88
C MET A 81 -15.65 1.62 -6.88
N ARG A 82 -15.37 2.13 -5.68
CA ARG A 82 -14.27 3.07 -5.40
C ARG A 82 -13.14 2.31 -4.74
N VAL A 83 -11.95 2.39 -5.32
CA VAL A 83 -10.77 1.63 -4.91
C VAL A 83 -9.66 2.57 -4.43
N LEU A 84 -8.98 2.18 -3.36
CA LEU A 84 -7.79 2.84 -2.82
C LEU A 84 -6.55 2.00 -3.14
N GLU A 85 -5.57 2.60 -3.81
CA GLU A 85 -4.24 1.99 -4.03
C GLU A 85 -3.19 2.74 -3.20
N ILE A 86 -2.45 2.01 -2.36
CA ILE A 86 -1.38 2.55 -1.53
C ILE A 86 -0.03 2.18 -2.14
N GLY A 87 0.79 3.19 -2.47
CA GLY A 87 2.08 3.03 -3.13
C GLY A 87 1.94 2.78 -4.63
N CYS A 88 1.31 3.70 -5.34
CA CYS A 88 1.03 3.54 -6.78
C CYS A 88 2.26 3.64 -7.69
N GLY A 89 3.39 4.15 -7.17
CA GLY A 89 4.59 4.40 -7.98
C GLY A 89 4.30 5.22 -9.23
N ALA A 90 4.77 4.74 -10.37
CA ALA A 90 4.54 5.37 -11.67
C ALA A 90 3.15 5.10 -12.28
N GLY A 91 2.19 4.57 -11.51
CA GLY A 91 0.82 4.34 -11.95
C GLY A 91 0.59 3.03 -12.71
N ARG A 92 1.48 2.04 -12.55
CA ARG A 92 1.46 0.76 -13.27
C ARG A 92 0.15 0.00 -13.08
N ILE A 93 -0.24 -0.26 -11.84
CA ILE A 93 -1.48 -0.96 -11.49
C ILE A 93 -2.67 0.01 -11.48
N THR A 94 -2.47 1.26 -11.09
CA THR A 94 -3.50 2.31 -11.12
C THR A 94 -4.17 2.41 -12.48
N ARG A 95 -3.39 2.32 -13.58
CA ARG A 95 -3.91 2.38 -14.95
C ARG A 95 -4.83 1.19 -15.26
N ALA A 96 -4.47 0.00 -14.82
CA ALA A 96 -5.28 -1.21 -14.98
C ALA A 96 -6.56 -1.11 -14.13
N PHE A 97 -6.45 -0.66 -12.87
CA PHE A 97 -7.58 -0.43 -11.98
C PHE A 97 -8.56 0.60 -12.56
N ALA A 98 -8.08 1.71 -13.12
CA ALA A 98 -8.92 2.72 -13.76
C ALA A 98 -9.64 2.22 -15.04
N GLY A 99 -9.17 1.13 -15.63
CA GLY A 99 -9.85 0.43 -16.73
C GLY A 99 -10.91 -0.56 -16.25
N TYR A 100 -10.91 -0.94 -15.01
CA TYR A 100 -11.75 -1.99 -14.46
C TYR A 100 -12.75 -1.51 -13.41
N PHE A 101 -12.33 -0.61 -12.50
CA PHE A 101 -13.14 -0.06 -11.42
C PHE A 101 -13.72 1.30 -11.78
N GLY A 102 -14.82 1.66 -11.11
CA GLY A 102 -15.52 2.93 -11.35
C GLY A 102 -14.70 4.16 -10.99
N GLU A 103 -14.00 4.12 -9.86
CA GLU A 103 -13.17 5.23 -9.37
C GLU A 103 -11.94 4.68 -8.63
N VAL A 104 -10.77 5.26 -8.88
CA VAL A 104 -9.50 4.85 -8.27
C VAL A 104 -8.83 6.06 -7.63
N HIS A 105 -8.52 5.95 -6.34
CA HIS A 105 -7.69 6.90 -5.62
C HIS A 105 -6.37 6.22 -5.28
N ALA A 106 -5.27 6.80 -5.72
CA ALA A 106 -3.94 6.23 -5.59
C ALA A 106 -3.00 7.19 -4.89
N ILE A 107 -2.17 6.69 -4.01
CA ILE A 107 -1.20 7.50 -3.27
C ILE A 107 0.21 6.97 -3.43
N ASP A 108 1.18 7.89 -3.36
CA ASP A 108 2.60 7.56 -3.18
C ASP A 108 3.28 8.61 -2.29
N VAL A 109 4.37 8.23 -1.62
CA VAL A 109 5.17 9.13 -0.79
C VAL A 109 6.08 10.01 -1.65
N SER A 110 6.51 9.51 -2.82
CA SER A 110 7.38 10.20 -3.77
C SER A 110 6.60 11.17 -4.65
N GLY A 111 6.97 12.43 -4.61
CA GLY A 111 6.43 13.46 -5.49
C GLY A 111 6.78 13.23 -6.96
N GLU A 112 7.95 12.69 -7.23
CA GLU A 112 8.41 12.32 -8.57
C GLU A 112 7.59 11.17 -9.16
N MET A 113 7.32 10.10 -8.37
CA MET A 113 6.44 9.01 -8.79
C MET A 113 5.02 9.52 -9.09
N VAL A 114 4.47 10.35 -8.20
CA VAL A 114 3.15 10.97 -8.37
C VAL A 114 3.07 11.80 -9.66
N ALA A 115 4.11 12.57 -9.98
CA ALA A 115 4.15 13.36 -11.22
C ALA A 115 4.13 12.46 -12.47
N ILE A 116 4.90 11.36 -12.45
CA ILE A 116 4.93 10.36 -13.53
C ILE A 116 3.56 9.68 -13.65
N ALA A 117 2.97 9.22 -12.54
CA ALA A 117 1.66 8.58 -12.53
C ALA A 117 0.56 9.51 -13.07
N LYS A 118 0.50 10.76 -12.64
CA LYS A 118 -0.46 11.77 -13.15
C LYS A 118 -0.35 11.95 -14.66
N LYS A 119 0.88 12.02 -15.19
CA LYS A 119 1.10 12.11 -16.63
C LYS A 119 0.60 10.87 -17.36
N ALA A 120 0.91 9.68 -16.85
CA ALA A 120 0.50 8.40 -17.44
C ALA A 120 -1.03 8.18 -17.40
N LEU A 121 -1.71 8.79 -16.44
CA LEU A 121 -3.16 8.66 -16.22
C LEU A 121 -3.96 9.86 -16.73
N SER A 122 -3.36 10.80 -17.47
CA SER A 122 -4.02 12.03 -17.93
C SER A 122 -5.28 11.80 -18.77
N GLY A 123 -5.39 10.63 -19.43
CA GLY A 123 -6.58 10.20 -20.17
C GLY A 123 -7.58 9.36 -19.35
N ARG A 124 -7.44 9.26 -18.04
CA ARG A 124 -8.27 8.46 -17.11
C ARG A 124 -8.93 9.38 -16.08
N PRO A 125 -10.10 9.99 -16.37
CA PRO A 125 -10.72 10.97 -15.46
C PRO A 125 -11.20 10.37 -14.14
N ASN A 126 -11.33 9.04 -14.05
CA ASN A 126 -11.70 8.31 -12.85
C ASN A 126 -10.48 7.88 -11.98
N ALA A 127 -9.26 8.27 -12.35
CA ALA A 127 -8.05 8.01 -11.58
C ALA A 127 -7.52 9.28 -10.92
N HIS A 128 -7.44 9.28 -9.60
CA HIS A 128 -6.99 10.40 -8.78
C HIS A 128 -5.72 10.04 -8.05
N VAL A 129 -4.63 10.78 -8.30
CA VAL A 129 -3.31 10.48 -7.71
C VAL A 129 -2.88 11.59 -6.76
N TYR A 130 -2.44 11.21 -5.56
CA TYR A 130 -2.04 12.12 -4.50
C TYR A 130 -0.65 11.80 -3.96
N GLN A 131 0.13 12.83 -3.62
CA GLN A 131 1.31 12.64 -2.78
C GLN A 131 0.88 12.66 -1.32
N ASN A 132 1.23 11.61 -0.57
CA ASN A 132 0.99 11.59 0.86
C ASN A 132 2.28 11.91 1.67
N ASN A 133 2.14 12.00 2.98
CA ASN A 133 3.24 12.31 3.89
C ASN A 133 4.07 11.09 4.32
N GLY A 134 3.74 9.87 3.84
CA GLY A 134 4.38 8.62 4.25
C GLY A 134 3.83 8.03 5.56
N GLN A 135 2.89 8.69 6.21
CA GLN A 135 2.38 8.33 7.54
C GLN A 135 0.87 8.08 7.57
N ASP A 136 0.09 8.89 6.86
CA ASP A 136 -1.38 8.81 6.89
C ASP A 136 -2.01 8.96 5.50
N LEU A 137 -3.33 8.81 5.42
CA LEU A 137 -4.14 8.90 4.21
C LEU A 137 -5.06 10.13 4.18
N ARG A 138 -4.76 11.18 4.95
CA ARG A 138 -5.62 12.38 5.05
C ARG A 138 -5.71 13.19 3.76
N VAL A 139 -4.78 12.98 2.84
CA VAL A 139 -4.81 13.59 1.51
C VAL A 139 -5.91 13.01 0.62
N VAL A 140 -6.40 11.79 0.94
CA VAL A 140 -7.49 11.12 0.23
C VAL A 140 -8.82 11.63 0.75
N PRO A 141 -9.82 11.90 -0.13
CA PRO A 141 -11.14 12.34 0.30
C PRO A 141 -11.81 11.37 1.30
N GLU A 142 -12.54 11.91 2.25
CA GLU A 142 -13.33 11.15 3.25
C GLU A 142 -14.58 10.53 2.61
N LEU A 143 -14.37 9.58 1.72
CA LEU A 143 -15.40 8.84 1.01
C LEU A 143 -15.30 7.35 1.36
N PRO A 144 -16.41 6.60 1.37
CA PRO A 144 -16.34 5.17 1.61
C PRO A 144 -15.70 4.46 0.43
N PHE A 145 -14.63 3.69 0.71
CA PHE A 145 -13.96 2.84 -0.28
C PHE A 145 -14.48 1.40 -0.18
N ASP A 146 -14.64 0.76 -1.33
CA ASP A 146 -15.12 -0.61 -1.45
C ASP A 146 -13.99 -1.64 -1.35
N PHE A 147 -12.78 -1.24 -1.68
CA PHE A 147 -11.60 -2.08 -1.70
C PHE A 147 -10.34 -1.22 -1.53
N ALA A 148 -9.36 -1.74 -0.78
CA ALA A 148 -8.02 -1.16 -0.72
C ALA A 148 -6.97 -2.20 -1.12
N TYR A 149 -5.92 -1.75 -1.79
CA TYR A 149 -4.86 -2.61 -2.31
C TYR A 149 -3.47 -1.98 -2.13
N SER A 150 -2.48 -2.83 -1.84
CA SER A 150 -1.07 -2.43 -1.84
C SER A 150 -0.19 -3.64 -2.13
N THR A 151 0.71 -3.52 -3.10
CA THR A 151 1.68 -4.56 -3.44
C THR A 151 3.07 -3.98 -3.63
N ILE A 152 4.09 -4.69 -3.13
CA ILE A 152 5.50 -4.29 -3.21
C ILE A 152 5.75 -2.86 -2.65
N VAL A 153 5.07 -2.54 -1.55
CA VAL A 153 5.17 -1.23 -0.88
C VAL A 153 5.58 -1.40 0.59
N PHE A 154 4.79 -2.10 1.38
CA PHE A 154 5.05 -2.21 2.82
C PHE A 154 6.31 -3.01 3.14
N GLN A 155 6.75 -3.87 2.23
CA GLN A 155 8.05 -4.54 2.33
C GLN A 155 9.26 -3.58 2.25
N HIS A 156 9.03 -2.31 1.91
CA HIS A 156 10.03 -1.24 1.83
C HIS A 156 9.93 -0.23 2.98
N ILE A 157 8.96 -0.38 3.87
CA ILE A 157 8.79 0.51 5.02
C ILE A 157 9.51 -0.08 6.23
N PRO A 158 10.56 0.59 6.77
CA PRO A 158 11.39 0.02 7.83
C PRO A 158 10.74 0.03 9.22
N SER A 159 9.59 0.65 9.41
CA SER A 159 8.87 0.76 10.68
C SER A 159 7.54 0.02 10.65
N ARG A 160 7.36 -0.91 11.61
CA ARG A 160 6.05 -1.58 11.81
C ARG A 160 4.97 -0.60 12.26
N GLU A 161 5.33 0.42 13.02
CA GLU A 161 4.40 1.46 13.47
C GLU A 161 3.83 2.25 12.30
N ILE A 162 4.67 2.61 11.32
CA ILE A 162 4.24 3.30 10.10
C ILE A 162 3.31 2.39 9.29
N ILE A 163 3.66 1.10 9.11
CA ILE A 163 2.81 0.13 8.42
C ILE A 163 1.46 -0.02 9.12
N GLU A 164 1.47 -0.20 10.46
CA GLU A 164 0.24 -0.31 11.24
C GLU A 164 -0.63 0.95 11.15
N ASN A 165 0.00 2.13 11.06
CA ASN A 165 -0.75 3.37 10.87
C ASN A 165 -1.44 3.43 9.49
N TYR A 166 -0.77 2.99 8.41
CA TYR A 166 -1.40 2.84 7.10
C TYR A 166 -2.58 1.86 7.14
N VAL A 167 -2.43 0.73 7.84
CA VAL A 167 -3.51 -0.25 8.01
C VAL A 167 -4.70 0.36 8.76
N ARG A 168 -4.46 1.14 9.82
CA ARG A 168 -5.50 1.85 10.58
C ARG A 168 -6.20 2.91 9.74
N GLU A 169 -5.46 3.66 8.93
CA GLU A 169 -6.01 4.66 8.03
C GLU A 169 -6.83 4.02 6.88
N ALA A 170 -6.36 2.91 6.32
CA ALA A 170 -7.15 2.14 5.35
C ALA A 170 -8.47 1.65 5.99
N HIS A 171 -8.44 1.17 7.25
CA HIS A 171 -9.65 0.82 7.99
C HIS A 171 -10.60 2.01 8.11
N ARG A 172 -10.10 3.20 8.41
CA ARG A 172 -10.94 4.43 8.52
C ARG A 172 -11.71 4.71 7.23
N LEU A 173 -11.04 4.59 6.08
CA LEU A 173 -11.61 4.91 4.77
C LEU A 173 -12.50 3.81 4.18
N LEU A 174 -12.25 2.56 4.48
CA LEU A 174 -13.03 1.44 3.95
C LEU A 174 -14.45 1.42 4.53
N ARG A 175 -15.45 1.02 3.72
CA ARG A 175 -16.78 0.70 4.23
C ARG A 175 -16.78 -0.58 5.08
N PRO A 176 -17.75 -0.78 5.97
CA PRO A 176 -17.90 -2.05 6.69
C PRO A 176 -17.96 -3.25 5.73
N GLY A 177 -17.29 -4.33 6.08
CA GLY A 177 -17.16 -5.55 5.27
C GLY A 177 -16.12 -5.48 4.16
N ALA A 178 -15.63 -4.29 3.77
CA ALA A 178 -14.66 -4.14 2.68
C ALA A 178 -13.33 -4.80 2.97
N LEU A 179 -12.65 -5.22 1.90
CA LEU A 179 -11.34 -5.86 1.92
C LEU A 179 -10.21 -4.85 1.78
N PHE A 180 -9.18 -4.97 2.61
CA PHE A 180 -7.83 -4.50 2.34
C PHE A 180 -6.94 -5.71 2.02
N LYS A 181 -6.53 -5.84 0.75
CA LYS A 181 -5.59 -6.86 0.28
C LYS A 181 -4.22 -6.22 0.09
N PHE A 182 -3.23 -6.70 0.80
CA PHE A 182 -1.90 -6.11 0.75
C PHE A 182 -0.81 -7.12 1.09
N GLN A 183 0.42 -6.71 0.85
CA GLN A 183 1.59 -7.53 1.05
C GLN A 183 2.56 -6.84 2.00
N VAL A 184 3.16 -7.62 2.88
CA VAL A 184 4.27 -7.21 3.77
C VAL A 184 5.48 -8.11 3.56
N GLN A 185 6.64 -7.73 4.10
CA GLN A 185 7.80 -8.62 4.20
C GLN A 185 7.50 -9.72 5.23
N GLY A 186 7.55 -10.99 4.81
CA GLY A 186 7.31 -12.14 5.69
C GLY A 186 8.57 -12.92 6.07
N ASP A 187 9.73 -12.69 5.42
CA ASP A 187 10.97 -13.40 5.73
C ASP A 187 11.57 -12.87 7.06
N PRO A 188 11.61 -13.71 8.12
CA PRO A 188 12.10 -13.27 9.42
C PRO A 188 13.63 -13.05 9.46
N ARG A 189 14.35 -13.46 8.42
CA ARG A 189 15.79 -13.22 8.27
C ARG A 189 16.10 -11.79 7.83
N ILE A 190 15.10 -11.10 7.29
CA ILE A 190 15.22 -9.69 6.89
C ILE A 190 15.04 -8.81 8.13
N GLU A 191 16.12 -8.11 8.49
CA GLU A 191 16.13 -7.11 9.55
C GLU A 191 16.01 -5.73 8.93
N ALA A 192 14.93 -5.03 9.25
CA ALA A 192 14.75 -3.65 8.83
C ALA A 192 15.81 -2.76 9.49
N ARG A 193 16.44 -1.90 8.70
CA ARG A 193 17.36 -0.87 9.19
C ARG A 193 16.68 0.48 9.07
N PRO A 194 16.81 1.37 10.04
CA PRO A 194 16.16 2.68 9.99
C PRO A 194 16.58 3.54 8.80
N ASP A 195 17.79 3.30 8.29
CA ASP A 195 18.41 4.00 7.17
C ASP A 195 18.26 3.27 5.83
N ASP A 196 17.64 2.09 5.79
CA ASP A 196 17.38 1.32 4.59
C ASP A 196 15.89 1.35 4.23
N THR A 197 15.58 1.88 3.06
CA THR A 197 14.21 1.95 2.52
C THR A 197 14.00 0.95 1.37
N TRP A 198 14.91 -0.01 1.21
CA TRP A 198 14.76 -1.13 0.28
C TRP A 198 14.25 -2.39 0.96
N LEU A 199 14.69 -2.64 2.19
CA LEU A 199 14.25 -3.75 3.01
C LEU A 199 13.43 -3.23 4.20
N GLY A 200 12.14 -3.50 4.21
CA GLY A 200 11.23 -3.07 5.26
C GLY A 200 11.10 -4.06 6.42
N ALA A 201 10.26 -3.68 7.37
CA ALA A 201 10.01 -4.49 8.56
C ALA A 201 9.25 -5.78 8.21
N SER A 202 9.77 -6.93 8.71
CA SER A 202 9.13 -8.23 8.52
C SER A 202 8.02 -8.50 9.54
N PHE A 203 7.06 -9.33 9.15
CA PHE A 203 5.95 -9.79 9.99
C PHE A 203 5.87 -11.31 9.99
N THR A 204 5.80 -11.90 11.16
CA THR A 204 5.34 -13.28 11.35
C THR A 204 3.83 -13.36 11.19
N ASP A 205 3.28 -14.55 10.93
CA ASP A 205 1.82 -14.77 10.87
C ASP A 205 1.10 -14.26 12.12
N ARG A 206 1.65 -14.53 13.30
CA ARG A 206 1.11 -14.04 14.56
C ARG A 206 1.07 -12.51 14.63
N GLN A 207 2.16 -11.84 14.26
CA GLN A 207 2.23 -10.37 14.29
C GLN A 207 1.25 -9.73 13.29
N ALA A 208 1.08 -10.32 12.12
CA ALA A 208 0.09 -9.87 11.14
C ALA A 208 -1.35 -9.99 11.67
N CYS A 209 -1.69 -11.12 12.33
CA CYS A 209 -2.99 -11.29 12.98
C CYS A 209 -3.22 -10.28 14.11
N GLU A 210 -2.22 -10.08 14.98
CA GLU A 210 -2.29 -9.10 16.06
C GLU A 210 -2.48 -7.67 15.53
N MET A 211 -1.77 -7.30 14.44
CA MET A 211 -1.94 -6.00 13.76
C MET A 211 -3.37 -5.85 13.23
N ALA A 212 -3.91 -6.87 12.55
CA ALA A 212 -5.29 -6.84 12.06
C ALA A 212 -6.28 -6.52 13.19
N LEU A 213 -6.18 -7.26 14.31
CA LEU A 213 -7.08 -7.07 15.44
C LEU A 213 -6.96 -5.69 16.08
N ARG A 214 -5.74 -5.17 16.26
CA ARG A 214 -5.52 -3.82 16.79
C ARG A 214 -6.07 -2.73 15.87
N CYS A 215 -6.09 -2.98 14.56
CA CYS A 215 -6.61 -2.04 13.55
C CYS A 215 -8.08 -2.22 13.21
N GLY A 216 -8.81 -3.13 13.89
CA GLY A 216 -10.25 -3.34 13.70
C GLY A 216 -10.63 -4.26 12.54
N PHE A 217 -9.66 -4.97 11.99
CA PHE A 217 -9.87 -5.92 10.90
C PHE A 217 -10.05 -7.37 11.38
N GLU A 218 -10.66 -8.17 10.51
CA GLU A 218 -10.67 -9.64 10.58
C GLU A 218 -9.66 -10.18 9.57
N PRO A 219 -8.56 -10.87 9.99
CA PRO A 219 -7.57 -11.45 9.08
C PRO A 219 -8.07 -12.82 8.57
N ARG A 220 -8.87 -12.83 7.48
CA ARG A 220 -9.51 -14.08 7.00
C ARG A 220 -8.54 -14.99 6.26
N TYR A 221 -7.71 -14.41 5.37
CA TYR A 221 -6.77 -15.20 4.56
C TYR A 221 -5.37 -14.61 4.66
N ARG A 222 -4.38 -15.49 4.60
CA ARG A 222 -2.95 -15.14 4.61
C ARG A 222 -2.19 -16.18 3.79
N HIS A 223 -1.21 -15.73 3.02
CA HIS A 223 -0.39 -16.61 2.18
C HIS A 223 1.05 -16.11 2.11
N GLY A 224 2.05 -17.02 2.18
CA GLY A 224 3.47 -16.69 2.09
C GLY A 224 4.10 -16.26 3.42
N ALA A 225 3.55 -16.68 4.58
CA ALA A 225 4.20 -16.46 5.87
C ALA A 225 5.59 -17.11 5.91
N GLY A 226 6.62 -16.35 6.24
CA GLY A 226 8.02 -16.80 6.19
C GLY A 226 8.71 -16.54 4.84
N GLU A 227 8.02 -16.04 3.84
CA GLU A 227 8.52 -15.67 2.53
C GLU A 227 8.58 -14.14 2.36
N GLN A 228 9.35 -13.67 1.37
CA GLN A 228 9.43 -12.23 1.06
C GLN A 228 8.05 -11.64 0.81
N TYR A 229 7.20 -12.33 0.08
CA TYR A 229 5.86 -11.87 -0.31
C TYR A 229 4.79 -12.50 0.59
N PHE A 230 4.54 -11.88 1.72
CA PHE A 230 3.51 -12.33 2.66
C PHE A 230 2.21 -11.54 2.44
N TRP A 231 1.25 -12.16 1.78
CA TRP A 231 -0.04 -11.60 1.42
C TRP A 231 -1.05 -11.70 2.56
N LEU A 232 -1.85 -10.63 2.75
CA LEU A 232 -2.83 -10.46 3.81
C LEU A 232 -4.17 -9.99 3.25
N TRP A 233 -5.27 -10.64 3.67
CA TRP A 233 -6.65 -10.26 3.37
C TRP A 233 -7.33 -9.83 4.68
N PHE A 234 -7.43 -8.54 4.90
CA PHE A 234 -8.01 -7.95 6.08
C PHE A 234 -9.38 -7.38 5.75
N PHE A 235 -10.44 -7.95 6.35
CA PHE A 235 -11.81 -7.49 6.16
C PHE A 235 -12.21 -6.53 7.29
N LYS A 236 -12.73 -5.35 6.95
CA LYS A 236 -13.23 -4.41 7.95
C LYS A 236 -14.48 -4.98 8.63
N LYS A 237 -14.46 -5.01 9.95
CA LYS A 237 -15.63 -5.40 10.76
C LYS A 237 -16.71 -4.34 10.75
#